data_eb30ae28ad8e3c0fd84e996591df68b0
#
_entry.id   eb30ae28ad8e3c0fd84e996591df68b0
#
_cell.length_a   1.000
_cell.length_b   1.000
_cell.length_c   1.000
_cell.angle_alpha   90.00
_cell.angle_beta   90.00
_cell.angle_gamma   90.00
#
_symmetry.space_group_name_H-M   'P 1'
#
loop_
_entity.id
_entity.type
_entity.pdbx_description
1 polymer ?
#
loop_
_entity_poly.entity_id
_entity_poly.type
_entity_poly.pdbx_seq_one_letter_code
_entity_poly.pdbx_strand_id
1 'polypeptide(L)'
;YVWRDGEEGVLPNDMGSVFGGPAWEWVPELGQYYFHQFSVKQPDLNWENPKVRREIYDMILWWMEKGAGGFRLDVIDQIAKEPDRKITNNGPRLHEFIRELSRETFQKGDLITVGEAWGADIDRAKLYSNPDGSEFSMVFQFEHMMLDQEPGKEKWDSCPLPFVKLKQNLAKWQTELHGCGWNSLFWNNHDLPRIVSRWGNDKEYRTESAKMLATILHGMQGTPYIYQGEELGMTNVQFDSIEKYQDIEIRNMY
;
A
#
# COMPACT_ATOMS: atom_id res chain seq x y z
N TYR A 1 15.56 -9.00 -11.06
CA TYR A 1 14.21 -8.72 -11.55
C TYR A 1 13.50 -10.00 -11.98
N VAL A 2 12.19 -9.90 -12.27
CA VAL A 2 11.40 -11.02 -12.79
C VAL A 2 11.45 -10.99 -14.32
N TRP A 3 12.04 -12.02 -14.93
CA TRP A 3 12.23 -12.14 -16.38
C TRP A 3 11.54 -13.37 -16.94
N ARG A 4 11.12 -13.31 -18.22
CA ARG A 4 10.62 -14.46 -19.00
C ARG A 4 11.17 -14.40 -20.40
N ASP A 5 11.68 -15.53 -20.89
CA ASP A 5 12.03 -15.69 -22.31
C ASP A 5 10.76 -15.58 -23.16
N GLY A 6 10.87 -15.04 -24.37
CA GLY A 6 9.71 -14.88 -25.24
C GLY A 6 10.06 -14.43 -26.65
N GLU A 7 9.03 -14.06 -27.38
CA GLU A 7 9.12 -13.48 -28.72
C GLU A 7 8.48 -12.09 -28.69
N GLU A 8 9.04 -11.15 -29.45
CA GLU A 8 8.51 -9.79 -29.55
C GLU A 8 7.02 -9.79 -29.95
N GLY A 9 6.21 -9.06 -29.21
CA GLY A 9 4.76 -8.97 -29.43
C GLY A 9 3.94 -10.13 -28.83
N VAL A 10 4.58 -11.12 -28.22
CA VAL A 10 3.90 -12.25 -27.54
C VAL A 10 4.10 -12.14 -26.03
N LEU A 11 3.15 -11.52 -25.35
CA LEU A 11 3.22 -11.33 -23.89
C LEU A 11 3.21 -12.68 -23.14
N PRO A 12 4.00 -12.83 -22.06
CA PRO A 12 3.97 -14.04 -21.22
C PRO A 12 2.58 -14.38 -20.67
N ASN A 13 1.77 -13.37 -20.39
CA ASN A 13 0.34 -13.49 -20.05
C ASN A 13 -0.36 -12.11 -20.21
N ASP A 14 -1.66 -12.07 -19.92
CA ASP A 14 -2.54 -10.90 -20.05
C ASP A 14 -2.61 -10.02 -18.80
N MET A 15 -1.64 -10.09 -17.89
CA MET A 15 -1.63 -9.22 -16.70
C MET A 15 -1.44 -7.76 -17.08
N GLY A 16 -2.27 -6.90 -16.45
CA GLY A 16 -2.17 -5.45 -16.57
C GLY A 16 -1.32 -4.85 -15.45
N SER A 17 -0.67 -3.73 -15.76
CA SER A 17 -0.02 -2.85 -14.77
C SER A 17 -1.05 -2.01 -14.02
N VAL A 18 -0.77 -1.66 -12.77
CA VAL A 18 -1.62 -0.75 -11.96
C VAL A 18 -1.77 0.62 -12.63
N PHE A 19 -0.73 1.10 -13.31
CA PHE A 19 -0.76 2.39 -14.01
C PHE A 19 -1.23 2.32 -15.46
N GLY A 20 -1.83 1.18 -15.86
CA GLY A 20 -2.38 0.95 -17.19
C GLY A 20 -1.39 0.27 -18.14
N GLY A 21 -1.93 -0.37 -19.16
CA GLY A 21 -1.17 -1.18 -20.12
C GLY A 21 -0.76 -2.55 -19.60
N PRO A 22 0.02 -3.33 -20.40
CA PRO A 22 0.53 -4.63 -19.99
C PRO A 22 1.51 -4.52 -18.82
N ALA A 23 1.61 -5.55 -17.99
CA ALA A 23 2.60 -5.64 -16.92
C ALA A 23 3.94 -6.24 -17.37
N TRP A 24 4.12 -6.46 -18.66
CA TRP A 24 5.32 -7.03 -19.26
C TRP A 24 5.88 -6.14 -20.35
N GLU A 25 7.18 -5.83 -20.28
CA GLU A 25 7.89 -5.00 -21.24
C GLU A 25 8.99 -5.79 -21.93
N TRP A 26 9.06 -5.70 -23.27
CA TRP A 26 10.03 -6.41 -24.10
C TRP A 26 11.40 -5.72 -24.12
N VAL A 27 12.46 -6.50 -24.02
CA VAL A 27 13.85 -6.05 -24.14
C VAL A 27 14.51 -6.78 -25.31
N PRO A 28 14.62 -6.16 -26.50
CA PRO A 28 15.11 -6.80 -27.70
C PRO A 28 16.52 -7.40 -27.56
N GLU A 29 17.40 -6.69 -26.84
CA GLU A 29 18.79 -7.07 -26.64
C GLU A 29 18.95 -8.38 -25.85
N LEU A 30 17.95 -8.71 -25.02
CA LEU A 30 17.94 -9.92 -24.20
C LEU A 30 17.03 -11.02 -24.74
N GLY A 31 16.11 -10.70 -25.65
CA GLY A 31 15.06 -11.63 -26.07
C GLY A 31 14.13 -12.03 -24.93
N GLN A 32 13.86 -11.11 -24.02
CA GLN A 32 13.12 -11.37 -22.78
C GLN A 32 12.15 -10.26 -22.48
N TYR A 33 11.10 -10.62 -21.72
CA TYR A 33 10.21 -9.69 -21.04
C TYR A 33 10.61 -9.54 -19.58
N TYR A 34 10.57 -8.30 -19.03
CA TYR A 34 10.57 -8.10 -17.59
C TYR A 34 9.16 -7.74 -17.09
N PHE A 35 8.89 -8.13 -15.86
CA PHE A 35 7.64 -7.82 -15.17
C PHE A 35 7.72 -6.49 -14.44
N HIS A 36 6.67 -5.66 -14.55
CA HIS A 36 6.47 -4.44 -13.78
C HIS A 36 5.01 -4.29 -13.36
N GLN A 37 4.76 -4.32 -12.07
CA GLN A 37 3.40 -4.16 -11.55
C GLN A 37 2.91 -2.70 -11.67
N PHE A 38 3.84 -1.75 -11.67
CA PHE A 38 3.58 -0.31 -11.75
C PHE A 38 4.13 0.28 -13.05
N SER A 39 5.00 1.27 -12.99
CA SER A 39 5.58 1.88 -14.18
C SER A 39 6.55 0.95 -14.90
N VAL A 40 6.65 1.06 -16.23
CA VAL A 40 7.71 0.43 -17.04
C VAL A 40 9.13 0.73 -16.54
N LYS A 41 9.30 1.84 -15.82
CA LYS A 41 10.59 2.23 -15.21
C LYS A 41 10.82 1.62 -13.82
N GLN A 42 9.89 0.81 -13.34
CA GLN A 42 9.93 0.16 -12.02
C GLN A 42 9.88 -1.37 -12.18
N PRO A 43 10.92 -2.03 -12.75
CA PRO A 43 10.93 -3.48 -12.87
C PRO A 43 10.88 -4.14 -11.50
N ASP A 44 10.03 -5.15 -11.34
CA ASP A 44 9.81 -5.83 -10.08
C ASP A 44 10.99 -6.71 -9.67
N LEU A 45 11.40 -6.61 -8.41
CA LEU A 45 12.44 -7.44 -7.84
C LEU A 45 11.96 -8.89 -7.66
N ASN A 46 12.82 -9.83 -8.01
CA ASN A 46 12.56 -11.26 -7.82
C ASN A 46 12.93 -11.70 -6.41
N TRP A 47 11.96 -11.68 -5.49
CA TRP A 47 12.16 -12.10 -4.10
C TRP A 47 12.39 -13.61 -3.92
N GLU A 48 12.10 -14.43 -4.93
CA GLU A 48 12.48 -15.85 -4.93
C GLU A 48 14.00 -16.02 -4.99
N ASN A 49 14.73 -15.04 -5.52
CA ASN A 49 16.19 -15.06 -5.56
C ASN A 49 16.79 -14.63 -4.21
N PRO A 50 17.46 -15.54 -3.49
CA PRO A 50 18.04 -15.22 -2.17
C PRO A 50 19.14 -14.15 -2.23
N LYS A 51 19.80 -13.95 -3.38
CA LYS A 51 20.78 -12.87 -3.54
C LYS A 51 20.10 -11.50 -3.53
N VAL A 52 18.92 -11.38 -4.18
CA VAL A 52 18.13 -10.15 -4.15
C VAL A 52 17.69 -9.83 -2.72
N ARG A 53 17.20 -10.83 -1.98
CA ARG A 53 16.83 -10.64 -0.57
C ARG A 53 18.02 -10.17 0.26
N ARG A 54 19.19 -10.77 0.07
CA ARG A 54 20.41 -10.38 0.81
C ARG A 54 20.81 -8.92 0.54
N GLU A 55 20.80 -8.48 -0.71
CA GLU A 55 21.08 -7.08 -1.07
C GLU A 55 20.10 -6.10 -0.39
N ILE A 56 18.81 -6.47 -0.31
CA ILE A 56 17.81 -5.66 0.39
C ILE A 56 18.10 -5.60 1.89
N TYR A 57 18.47 -6.73 2.51
CA TYR A 57 18.80 -6.76 3.94
C TYR A 57 20.05 -5.92 4.24
N ASP A 58 21.08 -6.02 3.41
CA ASP A 58 22.30 -5.23 3.55
C ASP A 58 22.02 -3.72 3.38
N MET A 59 21.15 -3.34 2.48
CA MET A 59 20.68 -1.95 2.31
C MET A 59 19.96 -1.46 3.57
N ILE A 60 19.04 -2.24 4.13
CA ILE A 60 18.32 -1.88 5.36
C ILE A 60 19.28 -1.74 6.54
N LEU A 61 20.19 -2.71 6.72
CA LEU A 61 21.21 -2.66 7.77
C LEU A 61 22.10 -1.43 7.65
N TRP A 62 22.48 -1.06 6.43
CA TRP A 62 23.25 0.16 6.18
C TRP A 62 22.51 1.43 6.64
N TRP A 63 21.19 1.52 6.40
CA TRP A 63 20.40 2.64 6.91
C TRP A 63 20.26 2.62 8.43
N MET A 64 20.13 1.44 9.03
CA MET A 64 20.13 1.30 10.49
C MET A 64 21.45 1.80 11.10
N GLU A 65 22.60 1.49 10.50
CA GLU A 65 23.90 2.01 10.89
C GLU A 65 24.00 3.55 10.78
N LYS A 66 23.24 4.16 9.87
CA LYS A 66 23.10 5.62 9.75
C LYS A 66 22.14 6.25 10.76
N GLY A 67 21.51 5.45 11.60
CA GLY A 67 20.62 5.91 12.65
C GLY A 67 19.14 5.95 12.26
N ALA A 68 18.72 5.28 11.19
CA ALA A 68 17.29 5.13 10.89
C ALA A 68 16.59 4.40 12.03
N GLY A 69 15.58 5.04 12.64
CA GLY A 69 14.81 4.49 13.76
C GLY A 69 13.60 3.65 13.33
N GLY A 70 13.43 3.41 12.03
CA GLY A 70 12.33 2.59 11.51
C GLY A 70 12.17 2.67 10.00
N PHE A 71 11.24 1.89 9.47
CA PHE A 71 10.99 1.79 8.03
C PHE A 71 9.50 1.67 7.71
N ARG A 72 9.08 2.35 6.65
CA ARG A 72 7.81 2.08 5.96
C ARG A 72 8.12 1.25 4.72
N LEU A 73 7.43 0.12 4.57
CA LEU A 73 7.62 -0.80 3.47
C LEU A 73 6.45 -0.65 2.49
N ASP A 74 6.77 -0.15 1.32
CA ASP A 74 5.85 0.12 0.23
C ASP A 74 5.32 -1.19 -0.37
N VAL A 75 4.00 -1.27 -0.58
CA VAL A 75 3.29 -2.41 -1.18
C VAL A 75 3.86 -3.79 -0.78
N ILE A 76 4.13 -3.95 0.50
CA ILE A 76 4.84 -5.13 1.02
C ILE A 76 4.10 -6.45 0.77
N ASP A 77 2.79 -6.42 0.60
CA ASP A 77 1.96 -7.57 0.25
C ASP A 77 2.22 -8.12 -1.16
N GLN A 78 3.02 -7.41 -1.97
CA GLN A 78 3.34 -7.79 -3.35
C GLN A 78 4.74 -8.41 -3.53
N ILE A 79 5.56 -8.56 -2.49
CA ILE A 79 6.92 -9.09 -2.66
C ILE A 79 6.96 -10.57 -3.06
N ALA A 80 5.96 -11.36 -2.66
CA ALA A 80 5.84 -12.78 -2.96
C ALA A 80 4.90 -13.06 -4.15
N LYS A 81 4.89 -12.18 -5.14
CA LYS A 81 4.09 -12.35 -6.35
C LYS A 81 4.48 -13.58 -7.16
N GLU A 82 3.52 -14.20 -7.81
CA GLU A 82 3.72 -15.29 -8.76
C GLU A 82 3.07 -14.92 -10.11
N PRO A 83 3.74 -14.15 -10.98
CA PRO A 83 3.15 -13.65 -12.21
C PRO A 83 2.62 -14.73 -13.15
N ASP A 84 3.27 -15.90 -13.21
CA ASP A 84 2.82 -17.02 -14.04
C ASP A 84 1.46 -17.56 -13.58
N ARG A 85 1.11 -17.39 -12.33
CA ARG A 85 -0.19 -17.75 -11.74
C ARG A 85 -1.13 -16.55 -11.60
N LYS A 86 -0.73 -15.39 -12.11
CA LYS A 86 -1.45 -14.12 -11.99
C LYS A 86 -1.73 -13.73 -10.54
N ILE A 87 -0.82 -14.06 -9.63
CA ILE A 87 -0.87 -13.63 -8.22
C ILE A 87 0.03 -12.42 -8.06
N THR A 88 -0.56 -11.26 -7.75
CA THR A 88 0.17 -10.00 -7.53
C THR A 88 0.42 -9.73 -6.06
N ASN A 89 -0.57 -9.95 -5.21
CA ASN A 89 -0.49 -9.70 -3.78
C ASN A 89 -0.81 -10.96 -2.97
N ASN A 90 -0.41 -10.95 -1.70
CA ASN A 90 -0.66 -12.04 -0.76
C ASN A 90 -0.21 -13.42 -1.28
N GLY A 91 0.89 -13.47 -2.02
CA GLY A 91 1.44 -14.73 -2.52
C GLY A 91 1.79 -15.71 -1.38
N PRO A 92 1.86 -17.01 -1.68
CA PRO A 92 1.91 -18.06 -0.65
C PRO A 92 3.15 -17.99 0.26
N ARG A 93 4.24 -17.38 -0.19
CA ARG A 93 5.48 -17.22 0.58
C ARG A 93 5.64 -15.84 1.24
N LEU A 94 4.60 -15.00 1.21
CA LEU A 94 4.70 -13.62 1.65
C LEU A 94 5.21 -13.50 3.10
N HIS A 95 4.53 -14.13 4.04
CA HIS A 95 4.89 -14.08 5.45
C HIS A 95 6.20 -14.82 5.78
N GLU A 96 6.61 -15.80 4.94
CA GLU A 96 7.94 -16.40 5.02
C GLU A 96 9.02 -15.36 4.74
N PHE A 97 8.89 -14.61 3.64
CA PHE A 97 9.86 -13.58 3.25
C PHE A 97 9.89 -12.41 4.24
N ILE A 98 8.74 -11.99 4.76
CA ILE A 98 8.68 -10.91 5.75
C ILE A 98 9.35 -11.32 7.07
N ARG A 99 9.13 -12.55 7.54
CA ARG A 99 9.79 -13.07 8.75
C ARG A 99 11.30 -13.22 8.54
N GLU A 100 11.74 -13.67 7.37
CA GLU A 100 13.15 -13.70 7.00
C GLU A 100 13.74 -12.28 7.04
N LEU A 101 13.09 -11.32 6.39
CA LEU A 101 13.48 -9.92 6.39
C LEU A 101 13.58 -9.37 7.82
N SER A 102 12.56 -9.54 8.65
CA SER A 102 12.53 -9.06 10.03
C SER A 102 13.66 -9.64 10.86
N ARG A 103 13.87 -10.96 10.81
CA ARG A 103 14.95 -11.65 11.51
C ARG A 103 16.33 -11.17 11.08
N GLU A 104 16.53 -10.96 9.78
CA GLU A 104 17.82 -10.55 9.22
C GLU A 104 18.12 -9.05 9.43
N THR A 105 17.09 -8.23 9.73
CA THR A 105 17.23 -6.78 9.84
C THR A 105 16.58 -6.21 11.11
N PHE A 106 15.27 -6.07 11.15
CA PHE A 106 14.54 -5.28 12.15
C PHE A 106 14.71 -5.77 13.58
N GLN A 107 14.78 -7.08 13.79
CA GLN A 107 15.01 -7.67 15.11
C GLN A 107 16.40 -7.42 15.68
N LYS A 108 17.31 -6.81 14.89
CA LYS A 108 18.65 -6.42 15.35
C LYS A 108 18.70 -5.03 16.00
N GLY A 109 17.58 -4.31 16.06
CA GLY A 109 17.49 -2.97 16.63
C GLY A 109 16.13 -2.70 17.26
N ASP A 110 16.03 -1.58 17.96
CA ASP A 110 14.76 -1.05 18.46
C ASP A 110 14.16 -0.13 17.40
N LEU A 111 13.30 -0.68 16.55
CA LEU A 111 12.79 -0.01 15.35
C LEU A 111 11.26 0.00 15.32
N ILE A 112 10.71 1.07 14.76
CA ILE A 112 9.31 1.12 14.38
C ILE A 112 9.20 0.74 12.90
N THR A 113 8.41 -0.29 12.60
CA THR A 113 8.21 -0.75 11.24
C THR A 113 6.73 -0.76 10.87
N VAL A 114 6.41 -0.32 9.66
CA VAL A 114 5.05 -0.33 9.15
C VAL A 114 5.01 -0.84 7.71
N GLY A 115 4.18 -1.83 7.46
CA GLY A 115 3.93 -2.35 6.11
C GLY A 115 2.72 -1.64 5.48
N GLU A 116 2.82 -1.28 4.21
CA GLU A 116 1.66 -0.92 3.42
C GLU A 116 1.13 -2.17 2.72
N ALA A 117 -0.12 -2.57 3.03
CA ALA A 117 -0.71 -3.80 2.51
C ALA A 117 -2.17 -3.56 2.07
N TRP A 118 -2.34 -3.30 0.78
CA TRP A 118 -3.66 -3.06 0.18
C TRP A 118 -4.58 -4.29 0.27
N GLY A 119 -4.00 -5.48 0.22
CA GLY A 119 -4.71 -6.75 0.33
C GLY A 119 -4.81 -7.32 1.75
N ALA A 120 -4.51 -6.53 2.80
CA ALA A 120 -4.59 -7.00 4.16
C ALA A 120 -6.04 -7.11 4.64
N ASP A 121 -6.42 -8.29 5.05
CA ASP A 121 -7.58 -8.57 5.90
C ASP A 121 -7.15 -8.73 7.37
N ILE A 122 -8.09 -8.95 8.26
CA ILE A 122 -7.83 -9.10 9.70
C ILE A 122 -6.86 -10.25 10.01
N ASP A 123 -6.99 -11.37 9.33
CA ASP A 123 -6.16 -12.55 9.63
C ASP A 123 -4.71 -12.32 9.20
N ARG A 124 -4.50 -11.65 8.06
CA ARG A 124 -3.18 -11.22 7.62
C ARG A 124 -2.62 -10.10 8.50
N ALA A 125 -3.46 -9.16 8.93
CA ALA A 125 -3.02 -8.08 9.82
C ALA A 125 -2.49 -8.61 11.16
N LYS A 126 -3.07 -9.69 11.69
CA LYS A 126 -2.56 -10.40 12.87
C LYS A 126 -1.17 -11.01 12.65
N LEU A 127 -0.86 -11.42 11.42
CA LEU A 127 0.48 -11.92 11.08
C LEU A 127 1.46 -10.75 10.96
N TYR A 128 1.10 -9.71 10.18
CA TYR A 128 1.95 -8.54 9.97
C TYR A 128 2.35 -7.83 11.25
N SER A 129 1.44 -7.71 12.20
CA SER A 129 1.63 -6.94 13.44
C SER A 129 1.51 -7.78 14.71
N ASN A 130 1.91 -9.05 14.63
CA ASN A 130 1.90 -9.95 15.77
C ASN A 130 2.73 -9.38 16.93
N PRO A 131 2.19 -9.38 18.18
CA PRO A 131 2.93 -8.91 19.35
C PRO A 131 4.25 -9.65 19.63
N ASP A 132 4.51 -10.81 19.00
CA ASP A 132 5.78 -11.51 19.09
C ASP A 132 6.93 -10.81 18.34
N GLY A 133 6.62 -9.76 17.55
CA GLY A 133 7.61 -9.00 16.78
C GLY A 133 8.20 -9.75 15.60
N SER A 134 7.56 -10.83 15.15
CA SER A 134 8.08 -11.66 14.06
C SER A 134 8.07 -10.99 12.69
N GLU A 135 7.21 -9.97 12.49
CA GLU A 135 7.11 -9.21 11.23
C GLU A 135 7.29 -7.71 11.47
N PHE A 136 6.19 -6.93 11.52
CA PHE A 136 6.23 -5.47 11.68
C PHE A 136 5.63 -5.01 13.01
N SER A 137 5.86 -3.74 13.36
CA SER A 137 5.18 -3.12 14.50
C SER A 137 3.68 -2.91 14.22
N MET A 138 3.33 -2.61 12.96
CA MET A 138 1.96 -2.32 12.54
C MET A 138 1.81 -2.42 11.02
N VAL A 139 0.57 -2.35 10.54
CA VAL A 139 0.26 -2.40 9.11
C VAL A 139 -0.78 -1.33 8.73
N PHE A 140 -0.59 -0.71 7.57
CA PHE A 140 -1.64 0.02 6.88
C PHE A 140 -2.51 -0.95 6.10
N GLN A 141 -3.79 -0.98 6.42
CA GLN A 141 -4.85 -1.67 5.68
C GLN A 141 -5.79 -0.65 5.03
N PHE A 142 -6.40 -0.99 3.92
CA PHE A 142 -7.17 -0.05 3.11
C PHE A 142 -8.67 -0.39 3.03
N GLU A 143 -9.15 -1.39 3.74
CA GLU A 143 -10.53 -1.86 3.64
C GLU A 143 -11.55 -0.74 3.89
N HIS A 144 -11.28 0.12 4.89
CA HIS A 144 -12.16 1.26 5.19
C HIS A 144 -12.15 2.32 4.08
N MET A 145 -11.01 2.51 3.40
CA MET A 145 -10.85 3.49 2.33
C MET A 145 -11.44 3.07 0.99
N MET A 146 -11.83 1.80 0.85
CA MET A 146 -12.47 1.25 -0.36
C MET A 146 -14.00 1.22 -0.26
N LEU A 147 -14.59 1.67 0.86
CA LEU A 147 -16.03 1.55 1.10
C LEU A 147 -16.90 2.44 0.19
N ASP A 148 -16.36 3.53 -0.30
CA ASP A 148 -17.03 4.45 -1.23
C ASP A 148 -16.64 4.23 -2.70
N GLN A 149 -15.97 3.12 -3.00
CA GLN A 149 -15.78 2.66 -4.38
C GLN A 149 -17.05 1.97 -4.86
N GLU A 150 -17.50 2.31 -6.08
CA GLU A 150 -18.67 1.66 -6.68
C GLU A 150 -18.34 0.21 -7.05
N PRO A 151 -19.11 -0.77 -6.56
CA PRO A 151 -18.82 -2.18 -6.80
C PRO A 151 -18.80 -2.54 -8.29
N GLY A 152 -17.72 -3.19 -8.73
CA GLY A 152 -17.55 -3.63 -10.12
C GLY A 152 -17.19 -2.53 -11.11
N LYS A 153 -16.85 -1.35 -10.61
CA LYS A 153 -16.35 -0.22 -11.39
C LYS A 153 -14.87 0.03 -11.15
N GLU A 154 -14.33 0.98 -11.90
CA GLU A 154 -12.94 1.39 -11.77
C GLU A 154 -12.65 2.10 -10.44
N LYS A 155 -11.39 2.17 -10.06
CA LYS A 155 -10.91 2.80 -8.81
C LYS A 155 -11.46 4.22 -8.60
N TRP A 156 -11.70 4.95 -9.67
CA TRP A 156 -12.13 6.35 -9.65
C TRP A 156 -13.65 6.55 -9.60
N ASP A 157 -14.41 5.48 -9.78
CA ASP A 157 -15.86 5.52 -9.67
C ASP A 157 -16.27 5.44 -8.21
N SER A 158 -16.70 6.57 -7.65
CA SER A 158 -17.08 6.67 -6.25
C SER A 158 -18.61 6.70 -6.07
N CYS A 159 -19.04 6.13 -4.95
CA CYS A 159 -20.42 6.20 -4.48
C CYS A 159 -20.47 6.91 -3.11
N PRO A 160 -21.65 7.34 -2.64
CA PRO A 160 -21.80 7.90 -1.32
C PRO A 160 -21.31 6.94 -0.23
N LEU A 161 -20.53 7.46 0.73
CA LEU A 161 -19.96 6.66 1.82
C LEU A 161 -21.08 5.94 2.60
N PRO A 162 -21.07 4.61 2.67
CA PRO A 162 -22.03 3.84 3.44
C PRO A 162 -21.67 3.85 4.94
N PHE A 163 -22.12 4.85 5.69
CA PHE A 163 -21.74 5.06 7.10
C PHE A 163 -21.92 3.84 7.99
N VAL A 164 -22.96 3.04 7.78
CA VAL A 164 -23.17 1.80 8.56
C VAL A 164 -22.04 0.82 8.31
N LYS A 165 -21.60 0.67 7.05
CA LYS A 165 -20.47 -0.20 6.68
C LYS A 165 -19.16 0.34 7.25
N LEU A 166 -18.94 1.66 7.20
CA LEU A 166 -17.76 2.27 7.81
C LEU A 166 -17.72 1.97 9.32
N LYS A 167 -18.81 2.19 10.05
CA LYS A 167 -18.90 1.87 11.47
C LYS A 167 -18.62 0.39 11.74
N GLN A 168 -19.19 -0.50 10.95
CA GLN A 168 -18.97 -1.95 11.09
C GLN A 168 -17.52 -2.33 10.81
N ASN A 169 -16.93 -1.76 9.79
CA ASN A 169 -15.52 -1.98 9.44
C ASN A 169 -14.59 -1.51 10.57
N LEU A 170 -14.72 -0.27 11.02
CA LEU A 170 -13.93 0.26 12.12
C LEU A 170 -14.10 -0.56 13.41
N ALA A 171 -15.33 -0.95 13.75
CA ALA A 171 -15.60 -1.80 14.91
C ALA A 171 -14.93 -3.17 14.77
N LYS A 172 -15.02 -3.82 13.60
CA LYS A 172 -14.35 -5.08 13.31
C LYS A 172 -12.84 -4.98 13.55
N TRP A 173 -12.18 -3.99 12.95
CA TRP A 173 -10.74 -3.80 13.10
C TRP A 173 -10.31 -3.49 14.53
N GLN A 174 -11.11 -2.72 15.28
CA GLN A 174 -10.85 -2.44 16.69
C GLN A 174 -11.02 -3.67 17.59
N THR A 175 -12.01 -4.51 17.33
CA THR A 175 -12.31 -5.67 18.20
C THR A 175 -11.46 -6.89 17.87
N GLU A 176 -11.29 -7.20 16.59
CA GLU A 176 -10.63 -8.44 16.16
C GLU A 176 -9.10 -8.35 16.16
N LEU A 177 -8.54 -7.14 16.08
CA LEU A 177 -7.09 -6.94 16.17
C LEU A 177 -6.62 -6.69 17.61
N HIS A 178 -7.56 -6.42 18.53
CA HIS A 178 -7.23 -6.15 19.92
C HIS A 178 -6.45 -7.30 20.59
N GLY A 179 -5.28 -6.97 21.13
CA GLY A 179 -4.41 -7.93 21.82
C GLY A 179 -3.66 -8.92 20.93
N CYS A 180 -3.89 -8.91 19.61
CA CYS A 180 -3.21 -9.81 18.67
C CYS A 180 -2.60 -9.11 17.45
N GLY A 181 -2.62 -7.78 17.42
CA GLY A 181 -1.99 -6.98 16.40
C GLY A 181 -2.09 -5.49 16.72
N TRP A 182 -1.57 -4.64 15.83
CA TRP A 182 -1.60 -3.19 15.99
C TRP A 182 -1.97 -2.49 14.70
N ASN A 183 -2.92 -1.55 14.77
CA ASN A 183 -3.47 -0.87 13.62
C ASN A 183 -2.75 0.47 13.36
N SER A 184 -2.46 0.76 12.10
CA SER A 184 -2.11 2.10 11.63
C SER A 184 -3.39 2.82 11.24
N LEU A 185 -3.72 3.89 11.95
CA LEU A 185 -4.93 4.65 11.73
C LEU A 185 -4.67 5.83 10.79
N PHE A 186 -5.43 5.94 9.71
CA PHE A 186 -5.29 7.05 8.76
C PHE A 186 -6.60 7.27 8.00
N TRP A 187 -6.78 8.47 7.47
CA TRP A 187 -7.88 8.82 6.58
C TRP A 187 -7.44 9.10 5.15
N ASN A 188 -6.24 9.60 4.96
CA ASN A 188 -5.68 9.89 3.65
C ASN A 188 -4.16 9.79 3.68
N ASN A 189 -3.56 9.77 2.49
CA ASN A 189 -2.13 9.75 2.25
C ASN A 189 -1.82 10.41 0.91
N HIS A 190 -0.60 10.22 0.38
CA HIS A 190 -0.19 10.74 -0.93
C HIS A 190 -0.91 10.07 -2.13
N ASP A 191 -1.49 8.88 -1.93
CA ASP A 191 -2.20 8.11 -2.96
C ASP A 191 -3.74 8.28 -2.91
N LEU A 192 -4.26 8.95 -1.88
CA LEU A 192 -5.69 9.08 -1.64
C LEU A 192 -6.12 10.54 -1.59
N PRO A 193 -7.37 10.85 -2.00
CA PRO A 193 -7.92 12.20 -1.89
C PRO A 193 -7.92 12.70 -0.46
N ARG A 194 -7.85 14.02 -0.29
CA ARG A 194 -8.00 14.69 1.02
C ARG A 194 -9.34 14.32 1.64
N ILE A 195 -9.31 13.81 2.86
CA ILE A 195 -10.49 13.23 3.50
C ILE A 195 -11.63 14.22 3.72
N VAL A 196 -11.33 15.49 3.97
CA VAL A 196 -12.36 16.52 4.14
C VAL A 196 -13.15 16.72 2.84
N SER A 197 -12.48 16.68 1.69
CA SER A 197 -13.15 16.75 0.38
C SER A 197 -13.85 15.45 0.01
N ARG A 198 -13.35 14.30 0.47
CA ARG A 198 -13.89 12.99 0.11
C ARG A 198 -15.14 12.64 0.92
N TRP A 199 -15.09 12.80 2.26
CA TRP A 199 -16.14 12.36 3.18
C TRP A 199 -16.75 13.46 4.03
N GLY A 200 -16.19 14.67 4.02
CA GLY A 200 -16.66 15.82 4.75
C GLY A 200 -17.38 16.85 3.88
N ASN A 201 -17.58 18.01 4.47
CA ASN A 201 -18.00 19.22 3.76
C ASN A 201 -16.78 20.15 3.65
N ASP A 202 -16.25 20.31 2.45
CA ASP A 202 -15.05 21.10 2.19
C ASP A 202 -15.34 22.59 1.90
N LYS A 203 -16.58 23.02 2.13
CA LYS A 203 -17.08 24.40 1.94
C LYS A 203 -17.38 25.03 3.30
N GLU A 204 -18.67 25.18 3.59
CA GLU A 204 -19.18 25.88 4.75
C GLU A 204 -18.74 25.23 6.08
N TYR A 205 -18.73 23.89 6.15
CA TYR A 205 -18.41 23.13 7.38
C TYR A 205 -17.04 22.44 7.31
N ARG A 206 -16.06 23.05 6.62
CA ARG A 206 -14.72 22.47 6.46
C ARG A 206 -14.04 22.22 7.80
N THR A 207 -14.08 23.19 8.70
CA THR A 207 -13.43 23.10 10.00
C THR A 207 -14.09 22.06 10.89
N GLU A 208 -15.40 22.01 10.91
CA GLU A 208 -16.20 21.06 11.68
C GLU A 208 -15.98 19.64 11.16
N SER A 209 -15.95 19.46 9.83
CA SER A 209 -15.64 18.19 9.19
C SER A 209 -14.24 17.68 9.54
N ALA A 210 -13.24 18.54 9.44
CA ALA A 210 -11.87 18.19 9.80
C ALA A 210 -11.75 17.77 11.28
N LYS A 211 -12.37 18.52 12.20
CA LYS A 211 -12.38 18.19 13.63
C LYS A 211 -13.13 16.89 13.93
N MET A 212 -14.25 16.66 13.28
CA MET A 212 -15.03 15.44 13.44
C MET A 212 -14.21 14.21 12.99
N LEU A 213 -13.61 14.26 11.80
CA LEU A 213 -12.77 13.20 11.26
C LEU A 213 -11.54 12.93 12.15
N ALA A 214 -10.87 13.99 12.62
CA ALA A 214 -9.76 13.85 13.55
C ALA A 214 -10.21 13.22 14.89
N THR A 215 -11.36 13.61 15.42
CA THR A 215 -11.90 13.04 16.66
C THR A 215 -12.14 11.53 16.54
N ILE A 216 -12.70 11.09 15.43
CA ILE A 216 -12.91 9.65 15.18
C ILE A 216 -11.56 8.92 15.11
N LEU A 217 -10.61 9.43 14.32
CA LEU A 217 -9.31 8.81 14.13
C LEU A 217 -8.55 8.66 15.45
N HIS A 218 -8.41 9.75 16.20
CA HIS A 218 -7.65 9.77 17.45
C HIS A 218 -8.38 9.13 18.63
N GLY A 219 -9.67 8.83 18.51
CA GLY A 219 -10.46 8.09 19.50
C GLY A 219 -10.35 6.58 19.43
N MET A 220 -9.69 6.03 18.40
CA MET A 220 -9.51 4.58 18.21
C MET A 220 -8.17 4.09 18.76
N GLN A 221 -8.08 2.80 19.06
CA GLN A 221 -6.83 2.15 19.43
C GLN A 221 -5.98 1.89 18.18
N GLY A 222 -4.75 2.38 18.18
CA GLY A 222 -3.78 2.26 17.10
C GLY A 222 -2.85 3.46 17.05
N THR A 223 -1.96 3.49 16.07
CA THR A 223 -1.06 4.63 15.82
C THR A 223 -1.69 5.54 14.77
N PRO A 224 -2.09 6.78 15.12
CA PRO A 224 -2.64 7.71 14.15
C PRO A 224 -1.54 8.31 13.27
N TYR A 225 -1.77 8.28 11.95
CA TYR A 225 -0.92 8.90 10.93
C TYR A 225 -1.65 10.11 10.37
N ILE A 226 -1.06 11.27 10.53
CA ILE A 226 -1.60 12.55 10.07
C ILE A 226 -0.86 12.93 8.80
N TYR A 227 -1.56 12.87 7.65
CA TYR A 227 -0.97 13.29 6.39
C TYR A 227 -0.78 14.82 6.38
N GLN A 228 0.35 15.27 5.85
CA GLN A 228 0.69 16.72 5.80
C GLN A 228 -0.47 17.56 5.26
N GLY A 229 -0.89 18.57 6.03
CA GLY A 229 -2.04 19.43 5.73
C GLY A 229 -3.37 18.92 6.28
N GLU A 230 -3.47 17.68 6.73
CA GLU A 230 -4.67 17.14 7.38
C GLU A 230 -4.97 17.89 8.68
N GLU A 231 -3.94 18.27 9.44
CA GLU A 231 -4.01 19.09 10.67
C GLU A 231 -4.60 20.48 10.42
N LEU A 232 -4.52 20.97 9.18
CA LEU A 232 -5.11 22.25 8.74
C LEU A 232 -6.48 22.07 8.07
N GLY A 233 -6.95 20.83 7.92
CA GLY A 233 -8.15 20.51 7.15
C GLY A 233 -8.00 20.89 5.68
N MET A 234 -6.84 20.61 5.06
CA MET A 234 -6.62 20.82 3.63
C MET A 234 -7.64 20.03 2.80
N THR A 235 -8.02 20.64 1.68
CA THR A 235 -8.95 20.08 0.69
C THR A 235 -8.22 19.66 -0.59
N ASN A 236 -8.89 18.94 -1.48
CA ASN A 236 -8.34 18.60 -2.77
C ASN A 236 -8.05 19.85 -3.61
N VAL A 237 -6.95 19.80 -4.37
CA VAL A 237 -6.68 20.78 -5.41
C VAL A 237 -7.55 20.48 -6.63
N GLN A 238 -7.99 21.54 -7.30
CA GLN A 238 -8.66 21.44 -8.60
C GLN A 238 -7.84 22.23 -9.62
N PHE A 239 -7.32 21.54 -10.61
CA PHE A 239 -6.68 22.17 -11.76
C PHE A 239 -7.69 22.30 -12.91
N ASP A 240 -7.51 23.34 -13.73
CA ASP A 240 -8.36 23.67 -14.86
C ASP A 240 -8.00 22.93 -16.16
N SER A 241 -6.87 22.18 -16.13
CA SER A 241 -6.45 21.36 -17.26
C SER A 241 -5.65 20.15 -16.82
N ILE A 242 -5.64 19.10 -17.66
CA ILE A 242 -4.93 17.83 -17.39
C ILE A 242 -3.40 18.02 -17.39
N GLU A 243 -2.88 18.97 -18.15
CA GLU A 243 -1.42 19.21 -18.23
C GLU A 243 -0.81 19.66 -16.91
N LYS A 244 -1.63 20.18 -15.99
CA LYS A 244 -1.20 20.58 -14.63
C LYS A 244 -1.07 19.42 -13.67
N TYR A 245 -1.68 18.28 -13.99
CA TYR A 245 -1.49 17.04 -13.23
C TYR A 245 -0.21 16.36 -13.68
N GLN A 246 0.66 16.02 -12.73
CA GLN A 246 1.93 15.37 -13.02
C GLN A 246 1.90 13.87 -12.74
N ASP A 247 0.88 13.40 -12.06
CA ASP A 247 0.69 12.00 -11.72
C ASP A 247 0.48 11.14 -12.97
N ILE A 248 1.21 10.02 -13.03
CA ILE A 248 1.21 9.14 -14.22
C ILE A 248 -0.10 8.38 -14.35
N GLU A 249 -0.71 7.96 -13.23
CA GLU A 249 -1.97 7.21 -13.24
C GLU A 249 -3.11 8.10 -13.77
N ILE A 250 -3.21 9.34 -13.27
CA ILE A 250 -4.19 10.31 -13.73
C ILE A 250 -4.03 10.59 -15.23
N ARG A 251 -2.79 10.73 -15.71
CA ARG A 251 -2.52 10.98 -17.14
C ARG A 251 -2.85 9.80 -18.04
N ASN A 252 -2.61 8.59 -17.57
CA ASN A 252 -2.92 7.38 -18.33
C ASN A 252 -4.42 7.09 -18.36
N MET A 253 -5.16 7.54 -17.35
CA MET A 253 -6.62 7.39 -17.30
C MET A 253 -7.34 8.37 -18.23
N TYR A 254 -6.80 9.60 -18.42
CA TYR A 254 -7.36 10.64 -19.28
C TYR A 254 -7.24 10.31 -20.77
#